data_7c45b5e366c458187f66fc3579381fbf
#
_entry.id   7c45b5e366c458187f66fc3579381fbf
#
_cell.length_a   1.000
_cell.length_b   1.000
_cell.length_c   1.000
_cell.angle_alpha   90.00
_cell.angle_beta   90.00
_cell.angle_gamma   90.00
#
_symmetry.space_group_name_H-M   'P 1'
#
loop_
_entity.id
_entity.type
_entity.pdbx_description
1 polymer ?
#
loop_
_entity_poly.entity_id
_entity_poly.type
_entity_poly.pdbx_seq_one_letter_code
_entity_poly.pdbx_strand_id
1 'polypeptide(L)'
;MAEKVNVLDHPVIKHKISILRDVKTGSTEFRSIIKELSIMLAYEATKDLELEEYELETPVAKTTGYRISGKKLGIVPILRAGLGMVDGVLEVIPAAKIGHIGMYRDEETLKPVEYYSKLPKDVESRDILVVDPMLATGGSACDAIGRLKEKGCNNIKLLSIIAAPEGVNKLQEEHPDVEIFIAQLDDGLNENSYIVPGLGDAGDRLFGTK
;
A
#
# COMPACT_ATOMS: atom_id res chain seq x y z
N MET A 1 -7.04 -7.57 -21.27
CA MET A 1 -6.85 -6.56 -20.20
C MET A 1 -5.56 -6.95 -19.51
N ALA A 2 -4.58 -6.04 -19.40
CA ALA A 2 -3.38 -6.32 -18.63
C ALA A 2 -3.81 -6.64 -17.21
N GLU A 3 -3.26 -7.72 -16.63
CA GLU A 3 -3.49 -8.07 -15.24
C GLU A 3 -3.03 -6.87 -14.38
N LYS A 4 -3.97 -6.26 -13.66
CA LYS A 4 -3.70 -5.14 -12.76
C LYS A 4 -3.16 -5.61 -11.40
N VAL A 5 -2.69 -6.83 -11.32
CA VAL A 5 -2.09 -7.44 -10.13
C VAL A 5 -0.61 -7.69 -10.39
N ASN A 6 0.23 -6.99 -9.66
CA ASN A 6 1.67 -7.05 -9.76
C ASN A 6 2.23 -7.73 -8.51
N VAL A 7 2.58 -9.00 -8.59
CA VAL A 7 3.29 -9.71 -7.52
C VAL A 7 4.80 -9.57 -7.79
N LEU A 8 5.52 -9.00 -6.84
CA LEU A 8 6.95 -8.73 -6.99
C LEU A 8 7.79 -10.00 -6.78
N ASP A 9 8.26 -10.60 -7.84
CA ASP A 9 9.13 -11.79 -7.79
C ASP A 9 10.62 -11.38 -7.71
N HIS A 10 11.10 -11.18 -6.48
CA HIS A 10 12.50 -10.78 -6.24
C HIS A 10 13.11 -11.54 -5.04
N PRO A 11 14.35 -12.09 -5.15
CA PRO A 11 14.98 -12.86 -4.07
C PRO A 11 15.06 -12.13 -2.72
N VAL A 12 15.34 -10.83 -2.74
CA VAL A 12 15.41 -10.01 -1.52
C VAL A 12 14.04 -9.88 -0.87
N ILE A 13 12.97 -9.75 -1.65
CA ILE A 13 11.58 -9.72 -1.12
C ILE A 13 11.26 -11.06 -0.47
N LYS A 14 11.52 -12.18 -1.13
CA LYS A 14 11.30 -13.53 -0.59
C LYS A 14 12.05 -13.75 0.73
N HIS A 15 13.30 -13.30 0.80
CA HIS A 15 14.10 -13.35 2.02
C HIS A 15 13.48 -12.54 3.15
N LYS A 16 13.07 -11.29 2.89
CA LYS A 16 12.45 -10.41 3.89
C LYS A 16 11.09 -10.92 4.36
N ILE A 17 10.29 -11.43 3.46
CA ILE A 17 9.02 -12.10 3.80
C ILE A 17 9.26 -13.29 4.73
N SER A 18 10.31 -14.10 4.49
CA SER A 18 10.63 -15.24 5.36
C SER A 18 10.94 -14.81 6.79
N ILE A 19 11.73 -13.75 6.98
CA ILE A 19 12.01 -13.19 8.31
C ILE A 19 10.74 -12.59 8.92
N LEU A 20 9.96 -11.85 8.14
CA LEU A 20 8.73 -11.21 8.59
C LEU A 20 7.71 -12.22 9.15
N ARG A 21 7.62 -13.40 8.53
CA ARG A 21 6.70 -14.48 8.95
C ARG A 21 7.12 -15.17 10.24
N ASP A 22 8.43 -15.22 10.54
CA ASP A 22 8.93 -15.95 11.69
C ASP A 22 8.28 -15.40 12.98
N VAL A 23 7.71 -16.30 13.77
CA VAL A 23 7.10 -15.99 15.08
C VAL A 23 8.10 -15.36 16.07
N LYS A 24 9.39 -15.60 15.87
CA LYS A 24 10.47 -15.06 16.70
C LYS A 24 10.85 -13.62 16.34
N THR A 25 10.41 -13.13 15.17
CA THR A 25 10.71 -11.76 14.73
C THR A 25 9.99 -10.76 15.65
N GLY A 26 10.74 -10.03 16.42
CA GLY A 26 10.22 -9.02 17.35
C GLY A 26 9.71 -7.76 16.64
N SER A 27 8.91 -6.94 17.33
CA SER A 27 8.24 -5.77 16.75
C SER A 27 9.20 -4.75 16.12
N THR A 28 10.42 -4.60 16.65
CA THR A 28 11.42 -3.67 16.09
C THR A 28 11.89 -4.13 14.70
N GLU A 29 12.26 -5.39 14.58
CA GLU A 29 12.69 -5.97 13.31
C GLU A 29 11.52 -6.05 12.33
N PHE A 30 10.33 -6.42 12.81
CA PHE A 30 9.11 -6.45 12.01
C PHE A 30 8.82 -5.08 11.36
N ARG A 31 8.88 -3.97 12.13
CA ARG A 31 8.73 -2.61 11.61
C ARG A 31 9.78 -2.25 10.55
N SER A 32 11.04 -2.62 10.80
CA SER A 32 12.12 -2.37 9.84
C SER A 32 11.86 -3.07 8.50
N ILE A 33 11.48 -4.33 8.55
CA ILE A 33 11.21 -5.12 7.34
C ILE A 33 9.97 -4.61 6.60
N ILE A 34 8.90 -4.25 7.31
CA ILE A 34 7.71 -3.63 6.68
C ILE A 34 8.11 -2.35 5.93
N LYS A 35 8.91 -1.47 6.57
CA LYS A 35 9.42 -0.26 5.90
C LYS A 35 10.23 -0.60 4.64
N GLU A 36 11.14 -1.55 4.72
CA GLU A 36 12.00 -1.95 3.59
C GLU A 36 11.19 -2.55 2.43
N LEU A 37 10.20 -3.40 2.71
CA LEU A 37 9.30 -3.94 1.70
C LEU A 37 8.43 -2.83 1.09
N SER A 38 8.01 -1.86 1.88
CA SER A 38 7.23 -0.71 1.41
C SER A 38 8.03 0.17 0.44
N ILE A 39 9.36 0.32 0.64
CA ILE A 39 10.25 0.99 -0.32
C ILE A 39 10.23 0.26 -1.66
N MET A 40 10.35 -1.07 -1.66
CA MET A 40 10.39 -1.87 -2.88
C MET A 40 9.04 -1.82 -3.63
N LEU A 41 7.94 -1.91 -2.90
CA LEU A 41 6.59 -1.78 -3.46
C LEU A 41 6.35 -0.39 -4.05
N ALA A 42 6.74 0.68 -3.34
CA ALA A 42 6.59 2.04 -3.81
C ALA A 42 7.44 2.32 -5.05
N TYR A 43 8.68 1.82 -5.09
CA TYR A 43 9.54 1.92 -6.26
C TYR A 43 8.89 1.30 -7.49
N GLU A 44 8.35 0.09 -7.38
CA GLU A 44 7.67 -0.58 -8.49
C GLU A 44 6.37 0.12 -8.88
N ALA A 45 5.57 0.53 -7.89
CA ALA A 45 4.29 1.19 -8.13
C ALA A 45 4.41 2.59 -8.77
N THR A 46 5.58 3.19 -8.73
CA THR A 46 5.84 4.54 -9.27
C THR A 46 6.62 4.56 -10.58
N LYS A 47 6.86 3.39 -11.19
CA LYS A 47 7.63 3.27 -12.44
C LYS A 47 6.98 3.92 -13.67
N ASP A 48 5.68 4.18 -13.62
CA ASP A 48 4.89 4.77 -14.68
C ASP A 48 4.62 6.28 -14.49
N LEU A 49 5.26 6.89 -13.50
CA LEU A 49 5.13 8.33 -13.29
C LEU A 49 5.67 9.12 -14.50
N GLU A 50 4.86 10.05 -14.96
CA GLU A 50 5.24 10.93 -16.06
C GLU A 50 6.34 11.90 -15.64
N LEU A 51 7.26 12.15 -16.56
CA LEU A 51 8.37 13.08 -16.39
C LEU A 51 8.20 14.27 -17.33
N GLU A 52 8.62 15.45 -16.87
CA GLU A 52 8.79 16.61 -17.71
C GLU A 52 10.27 17.01 -17.77
N GLU A 53 10.70 17.44 -18.94
CA GLU A 53 12.06 17.93 -19.15
C GLU A 53 12.20 19.37 -18.66
N TYR A 54 13.37 19.71 -18.13
CA TYR A 54 13.73 21.08 -17.80
C TYR A 54 15.24 21.32 -18.00
N GLU A 55 15.60 22.55 -18.34
CA GLU A 55 17.01 22.93 -18.45
C GLU A 55 17.61 23.10 -17.06
N LEU A 56 18.80 22.56 -16.88
CA LEU A 56 19.59 22.73 -15.66
C LEU A 56 21.07 22.91 -15.98
N GLU A 57 21.81 23.43 -15.04
CA GLU A 57 23.26 23.58 -15.13
C GLU A 57 23.94 22.73 -14.04
N THR A 58 24.80 21.83 -14.46
CA THR A 58 25.68 21.07 -13.57
C THR A 58 26.95 21.87 -13.29
N PRO A 59 27.80 21.46 -12.35
CA PRO A 59 29.11 22.11 -12.14
C PRO A 59 30.02 22.08 -13.38
N VAL A 60 29.68 21.31 -14.42
CA VAL A 60 30.51 21.10 -15.60
C VAL A 60 29.88 21.71 -16.86
N ALA A 61 28.57 21.57 -17.07
CA ALA A 61 27.90 21.98 -18.30
C ALA A 61 26.39 22.16 -18.12
N LYS A 62 25.76 22.89 -19.05
CA LYS A 62 24.32 22.92 -19.22
C LYS A 62 23.82 21.60 -19.79
N THR A 63 22.68 21.14 -19.31
CA THR A 63 22.07 19.89 -19.76
C THR A 63 20.56 19.92 -19.55
N THR A 64 19.86 18.88 -20.04
CA THR A 64 18.46 18.64 -19.77
C THR A 64 18.34 17.65 -18.60
N GLY A 65 17.49 17.96 -17.63
CA GLY A 65 17.11 17.07 -16.53
C GLY A 65 15.65 16.72 -16.61
N TYR A 66 15.23 15.82 -15.71
CA TYR A 66 13.86 15.33 -15.61
C TYR A 66 13.31 15.56 -14.19
N ARG A 67 12.06 15.93 -14.11
CA ARG A 67 11.31 15.96 -12.84
C ARG A 67 9.94 15.33 -13.02
N ILE A 68 9.40 14.80 -11.94
CA ILE A 68 8.04 14.22 -11.97
C ILE A 68 7.06 15.35 -12.36
N SER A 69 6.31 15.08 -13.44
CA SER A 69 5.35 16.03 -13.99
C SER A 69 3.97 15.91 -13.30
N GLY A 70 3.16 16.93 -13.47
CA GLY A 70 1.72 16.86 -13.19
C GLY A 70 1.36 16.68 -11.72
N LYS A 71 0.52 15.69 -11.46
CA LYS A 71 -0.11 15.43 -10.16
C LYS A 71 0.89 14.93 -9.14
N LYS A 72 0.81 15.51 -7.95
CA LYS A 72 1.62 15.06 -6.81
C LYS A 72 0.98 13.85 -6.15
N LEU A 73 1.79 12.92 -5.64
CA LEU A 73 1.31 11.73 -4.98
C LEU A 73 0.67 12.03 -3.61
N GLY A 74 -0.28 11.18 -3.25
CA GLY A 74 -0.85 11.08 -1.91
C GLY A 74 -0.71 9.65 -1.38
N ILE A 75 -0.38 9.51 -0.11
CA ILE A 75 -0.32 8.22 0.59
C ILE A 75 -1.51 8.15 1.52
N VAL A 76 -2.26 7.05 1.47
CA VAL A 76 -3.43 6.84 2.32
C VAL A 76 -3.29 5.48 3.03
N PRO A 77 -2.70 5.44 4.24
CA PRO A 77 -2.70 4.23 5.04
C PRO A 77 -4.11 3.92 5.56
N ILE A 78 -4.48 2.63 5.48
CA ILE A 78 -5.64 2.11 6.19
C ILE A 78 -5.21 1.88 7.64
N LEU A 79 -5.78 2.64 8.56
CA LEU A 79 -5.42 2.57 9.97
C LEU A 79 -5.92 1.26 10.59
N ARG A 80 -5.18 0.67 11.50
CA ARG A 80 -3.89 1.08 12.11
C ARG A 80 -2.66 0.59 11.33
N ALA A 81 -2.70 -0.64 10.80
CA ALA A 81 -1.53 -1.37 10.31
C ALA A 81 -0.83 -0.67 9.12
N GLY A 82 -1.58 0.01 8.26
CA GLY A 82 -1.04 0.76 7.13
C GLY A 82 -0.03 1.84 7.51
N LEU A 83 -0.07 2.35 8.75
CA LEU A 83 0.91 3.34 9.24
C LEU A 83 2.36 2.81 9.16
N GLY A 84 2.56 1.51 9.36
CA GLY A 84 3.89 0.91 9.28
C GLY A 84 4.55 0.99 7.90
N MET A 85 3.77 1.23 6.85
CA MET A 85 4.26 1.32 5.48
C MET A 85 4.61 2.75 5.05
N VAL A 86 4.06 3.76 5.72
CA VAL A 86 4.14 5.19 5.30
C VAL A 86 5.57 5.67 5.16
N ASP A 87 6.41 5.42 6.16
CA ASP A 87 7.81 5.87 6.15
C ASP A 87 8.59 5.26 4.98
N GLY A 88 8.32 4.00 4.62
CA GLY A 88 8.95 3.36 3.47
C GLY A 88 8.57 4.01 2.14
N VAL A 89 7.30 4.36 1.97
CA VAL A 89 6.85 5.07 0.76
C VAL A 89 7.42 6.49 0.70
N LEU A 90 7.51 7.19 1.82
CA LEU A 90 8.10 8.53 1.90
C LEU A 90 9.60 8.55 1.58
N GLU A 91 10.36 7.47 1.82
CA GLU A 91 11.76 7.37 1.39
C GLU A 91 11.90 7.43 -0.14
N VAL A 92 10.89 6.92 -0.87
CA VAL A 92 10.88 6.97 -2.34
C VAL A 92 10.31 8.30 -2.85
N ILE A 93 9.22 8.79 -2.23
CA ILE A 93 8.53 10.02 -2.64
C ILE A 93 8.37 10.96 -1.43
N PRO A 94 9.42 11.68 -1.02
CA PRO A 94 9.37 12.53 0.18
C PRO A 94 8.36 13.68 0.11
N ALA A 95 7.98 14.10 -1.10
CA ALA A 95 7.02 15.19 -1.32
C ALA A 95 5.54 14.73 -1.30
N ALA A 96 5.26 13.44 -1.11
CA ALA A 96 3.90 12.93 -1.04
C ALA A 96 3.15 13.51 0.18
N LYS A 97 1.87 13.85 0.00
CA LYS A 97 1.00 14.21 1.13
C LYS A 97 0.38 12.95 1.72
N ILE A 98 0.13 12.97 3.02
CA ILE A 98 -0.45 11.83 3.73
C ILE A 98 -1.90 12.19 4.11
N GLY A 99 -2.81 11.30 3.75
CA GLY A 99 -4.16 11.25 4.29
C GLY A 99 -4.33 10.00 5.13
N HIS A 100 -5.36 9.92 5.96
CA HIS A 100 -5.62 8.76 6.80
C HIS A 100 -7.08 8.35 6.67
N ILE A 101 -7.33 7.06 6.55
CA ILE A 101 -8.65 6.45 6.65
C ILE A 101 -8.60 5.40 7.74
N GLY A 102 -9.44 5.58 8.76
CA GLY A 102 -9.61 4.62 9.84
C GLY A 102 -10.84 3.79 9.61
N MET A 103 -10.66 2.48 9.52
CA MET A 103 -11.71 1.49 9.33
C MET A 103 -11.69 0.50 10.49
N TYR A 104 -12.85 0.09 10.99
CA TYR A 104 -12.97 -1.09 11.83
C TYR A 104 -14.08 -1.99 11.27
N ARG A 105 -14.03 -3.25 11.62
CA ARG A 105 -15.09 -4.21 11.27
C ARG A 105 -16.10 -4.22 12.38
N ASP A 106 -17.33 -3.86 12.04
CA ASP A 106 -18.46 -3.92 12.99
C ASP A 106 -18.69 -5.38 13.39
N GLU A 107 -18.78 -5.64 14.69
CA GLU A 107 -18.86 -6.99 15.24
C GLU A 107 -20.20 -7.69 14.93
N GLU A 108 -21.29 -6.93 14.79
CA GLU A 108 -22.64 -7.46 14.54
C GLU A 108 -22.89 -7.66 13.04
N THR A 109 -22.56 -6.63 12.23
CA THR A 109 -22.86 -6.64 10.79
C THR A 109 -21.73 -7.20 9.95
N LEU A 110 -20.53 -7.36 10.53
CA LEU A 110 -19.27 -7.74 9.87
C LEU A 110 -18.88 -6.80 8.70
N LYS A 111 -19.52 -5.62 8.61
CA LYS A 111 -19.22 -4.63 7.58
C LYS A 111 -18.10 -3.67 8.04
N PRO A 112 -17.28 -3.18 7.12
CA PRO A 112 -16.32 -2.14 7.45
C PRO A 112 -17.06 -0.81 7.73
N VAL A 113 -16.65 -0.15 8.83
CA VAL A 113 -17.19 1.14 9.27
C VAL A 113 -16.05 2.13 9.39
N GLU A 114 -16.19 3.30 8.74
CA GLU A 114 -15.24 4.41 8.88
C GLU A 114 -15.44 5.08 10.24
N TYR A 115 -14.36 5.19 11.02
CA TYR A 115 -14.36 5.97 12.26
C TYR A 115 -13.51 7.23 12.17
N TYR A 116 -12.67 7.34 11.14
CA TYR A 116 -11.80 8.49 10.93
C TYR A 116 -11.46 8.68 9.46
N SER A 117 -11.56 9.91 8.96
CA SER A 117 -11.10 10.27 7.62
C SER A 117 -10.53 11.69 7.64
N LYS A 118 -9.25 11.80 7.28
CA LYS A 118 -8.58 13.09 7.11
C LYS A 118 -7.68 13.02 5.88
N LEU A 119 -8.10 13.66 4.82
CA LEU A 119 -7.42 13.66 3.52
C LEU A 119 -6.86 15.05 3.17
N PRO A 120 -5.84 15.15 2.31
CA PRO A 120 -5.42 16.42 1.73
C PRO A 120 -6.59 17.12 1.04
N LYS A 121 -6.63 18.46 1.10
CA LYS A 121 -7.73 19.25 0.48
C LYS A 121 -7.83 19.08 -1.03
N ASP A 122 -6.73 18.71 -1.67
CA ASP A 122 -6.56 18.53 -3.12
C ASP A 122 -6.41 17.04 -3.48
N VAL A 123 -7.03 16.14 -2.69
CA VAL A 123 -6.87 14.68 -2.85
C VAL A 123 -7.34 14.21 -4.23
N GLU A 124 -8.40 14.80 -4.79
CA GLU A 124 -8.97 14.50 -6.10
C GLU A 124 -7.99 14.76 -7.27
N SER A 125 -7.00 15.62 -7.06
CA SER A 125 -5.99 15.95 -8.07
C SER A 125 -4.70 15.15 -7.92
N ARG A 126 -4.65 14.14 -7.01
CA ARG A 126 -3.44 13.36 -6.71
C ARG A 126 -3.56 11.94 -7.21
N ASP A 127 -2.41 11.37 -7.54
CA ASP A 127 -2.27 9.92 -7.67
C ASP A 127 -2.14 9.32 -6.28
N ILE A 128 -3.00 8.36 -5.94
CA ILE A 128 -3.13 7.86 -4.57
C ILE A 128 -2.51 6.47 -4.45
N LEU A 129 -1.60 6.33 -3.49
CA LEU A 129 -1.10 5.05 -3.01
C LEU A 129 -1.82 4.69 -1.71
N VAL A 130 -2.78 3.79 -1.78
CA VAL A 130 -3.38 3.18 -0.59
C VAL A 130 -2.43 2.12 -0.07
N VAL A 131 -2.14 2.12 1.22
CA VAL A 131 -1.19 1.17 1.82
C VAL A 131 -1.83 0.42 2.99
N ASP A 132 -1.76 -0.90 2.93
CA ASP A 132 -2.19 -1.81 3.97
C ASP A 132 -1.31 -3.07 3.92
N PRO A 133 -0.63 -3.48 5.00
CA PRO A 133 0.25 -4.63 4.95
C PRO A 133 -0.45 -5.96 4.62
N MET A 134 -1.76 -6.06 4.79
CA MET A 134 -2.51 -7.30 4.61
C MET A 134 -3.78 -7.11 3.79
N LEU A 135 -3.83 -7.69 2.59
CA LEU A 135 -5.04 -7.80 1.79
C LEU A 135 -5.66 -9.20 1.99
N ALA A 136 -6.41 -9.37 3.10
CA ALA A 136 -7.02 -10.65 3.46
C ALA A 136 -8.37 -10.86 2.73
N THR A 137 -9.47 -10.41 3.32
CA THR A 137 -10.82 -10.50 2.71
C THR A 137 -11.11 -9.40 1.69
N GLY A 138 -10.28 -8.36 1.63
CA GLY A 138 -10.46 -7.21 0.75
C GLY A 138 -11.47 -6.16 1.23
N GLY A 139 -12.25 -6.42 2.28
CA GLY A 139 -13.33 -5.52 2.73
C GLY A 139 -12.85 -4.10 3.03
N SER A 140 -11.86 -3.94 3.91
CA SER A 140 -11.33 -2.62 4.29
C SER A 140 -10.70 -1.87 3.11
N ALA A 141 -10.00 -2.59 2.22
CA ALA A 141 -9.38 -1.99 1.04
C ALA A 141 -10.44 -1.51 0.04
N CYS A 142 -11.45 -2.33 -0.27
CA CYS A 142 -12.55 -1.96 -1.16
C CYS A 142 -13.30 -0.72 -0.64
N ASP A 143 -13.63 -0.72 0.65
CA ASP A 143 -14.39 0.39 1.24
C ASP A 143 -13.57 1.70 1.28
N ALA A 144 -12.29 1.62 1.66
CA ALA A 144 -11.39 2.78 1.64
C ALA A 144 -11.21 3.36 0.23
N ILE A 145 -11.05 2.50 -0.77
CA ILE A 145 -10.93 2.90 -2.18
C ILE A 145 -12.26 3.49 -2.70
N GLY A 146 -13.39 2.89 -2.35
CA GLY A 146 -14.72 3.42 -2.69
C GLY A 146 -14.88 4.86 -2.19
N ARG A 147 -14.51 5.12 -0.94
CA ARG A 147 -14.56 6.49 -0.36
C ARG A 147 -13.61 7.48 -1.01
N LEU A 148 -12.43 7.04 -1.44
CA LEU A 148 -11.52 7.88 -2.20
C LEU A 148 -12.11 8.25 -3.57
N LYS A 149 -12.77 7.30 -4.24
CA LYS A 149 -13.48 7.55 -5.50
C LYS A 149 -14.66 8.50 -5.34
N GLU A 150 -15.44 8.38 -4.25
CA GLU A 150 -16.50 9.34 -3.89
C GLU A 150 -15.97 10.77 -3.71
N LYS A 151 -14.69 10.92 -3.33
CA LYS A 151 -13.99 12.22 -3.22
C LYS A 151 -13.31 12.66 -4.52
N GLY A 152 -13.57 11.96 -5.63
CA GLY A 152 -13.06 12.31 -6.96
C GLY A 152 -11.67 11.78 -7.30
N CYS A 153 -11.08 10.90 -6.47
CA CYS A 153 -9.81 10.27 -6.81
C CYS A 153 -9.98 9.28 -7.96
N ASN A 154 -9.18 9.44 -9.02
CA ASN A 154 -9.31 8.64 -10.25
C ASN A 154 -8.13 7.72 -10.50
N ASN A 155 -6.94 8.03 -9.98
CA ASN A 155 -5.74 7.20 -10.11
C ASN A 155 -5.35 6.67 -8.74
N ILE A 156 -5.72 5.41 -8.48
CA ILE A 156 -5.51 4.76 -7.19
C ILE A 156 -4.77 3.45 -7.42
N LYS A 157 -3.72 3.23 -6.63
CA LYS A 157 -2.98 1.97 -6.55
C LYS A 157 -3.02 1.47 -5.11
N LEU A 158 -3.11 0.14 -4.92
CA LEU A 158 -2.99 -0.49 -3.61
C LEU A 158 -1.63 -1.17 -3.48
N LEU A 159 -0.92 -0.91 -2.39
CA LEU A 159 0.31 -1.59 -2.01
C LEU A 159 0.07 -2.47 -0.79
N SER A 160 0.38 -3.76 -0.88
CA SER A 160 0.22 -4.71 0.22
C SER A 160 1.45 -5.61 0.36
N ILE A 161 1.82 -5.92 1.60
CA ILE A 161 2.97 -6.80 1.88
C ILE A 161 2.59 -8.25 1.57
N ILE A 162 1.47 -8.73 2.12
CA ILE A 162 0.92 -10.04 1.80
C ILE A 162 -0.55 -9.92 1.39
N ALA A 163 -0.98 -10.81 0.51
CA ALA A 163 -2.37 -10.88 0.09
C ALA A 163 -2.86 -12.32 0.00
N ALA A 164 -4.16 -12.50 0.14
CA ALA A 164 -4.86 -13.74 -0.21
C ALA A 164 -5.60 -13.57 -1.55
N PRO A 165 -5.75 -14.64 -2.35
CA PRO A 165 -6.50 -14.60 -3.60
C PRO A 165 -7.93 -14.05 -3.45
N GLU A 166 -8.59 -14.35 -2.33
CA GLU A 166 -9.95 -13.89 -2.03
C GLU A 166 -10.02 -12.35 -1.97
N GLY A 167 -9.05 -11.71 -1.30
CA GLY A 167 -8.99 -10.26 -1.20
C GLY A 167 -8.64 -9.59 -2.52
N VAL A 168 -7.73 -10.20 -3.28
CA VAL A 168 -7.35 -9.73 -4.62
C VAL A 168 -8.55 -9.78 -5.56
N ASN A 169 -9.25 -10.94 -5.63
CA ASN A 169 -10.41 -11.13 -6.49
C ASN A 169 -11.52 -10.12 -6.15
N LYS A 170 -11.84 -9.98 -4.87
CA LYS A 170 -12.85 -9.01 -4.41
C LYS A 170 -12.50 -7.59 -4.85
N LEU A 171 -11.26 -7.17 -4.66
CA LEU A 171 -10.84 -5.83 -5.05
C LEU A 171 -10.91 -5.62 -6.56
N GLN A 172 -10.53 -6.62 -7.36
CA GLN A 172 -10.63 -6.56 -8.82
C GLN A 172 -12.07 -6.54 -9.32
N GLU A 173 -12.99 -7.23 -8.63
CA GLU A 173 -14.43 -7.22 -8.95
C GLU A 173 -15.07 -5.86 -8.64
N GLU A 174 -14.80 -5.27 -7.47
CA GLU A 174 -15.40 -4.00 -7.06
C GLU A 174 -14.70 -2.78 -7.66
N HIS A 175 -13.38 -2.87 -7.88
CA HIS A 175 -12.55 -1.78 -8.38
C HIS A 175 -11.57 -2.24 -9.50
N PRO A 176 -12.09 -2.64 -10.68
CA PRO A 176 -11.27 -3.21 -11.76
C PRO A 176 -10.26 -2.21 -12.38
N ASP A 177 -10.39 -0.95 -12.08
CA ASP A 177 -9.49 0.13 -12.49
C ASP A 177 -8.26 0.30 -11.58
N VAL A 178 -8.29 -0.25 -10.36
CA VAL A 178 -7.21 -0.14 -9.39
C VAL A 178 -6.10 -1.14 -9.65
N GLU A 179 -4.85 -0.67 -9.69
CA GLU A 179 -3.68 -1.55 -9.74
C GLU A 179 -3.27 -2.00 -8.33
N ILE A 180 -2.92 -3.28 -8.21
CA ILE A 180 -2.53 -3.91 -6.95
C ILE A 180 -1.07 -4.31 -7.03
N PHE A 181 -0.27 -3.88 -6.07
CA PHE A 181 1.15 -4.25 -5.92
C PHE A 181 1.31 -5.05 -4.64
N ILE A 182 1.84 -6.27 -4.75
CA ILE A 182 1.92 -7.24 -3.66
C ILE A 182 3.35 -7.77 -3.56
N ALA A 183 3.93 -7.79 -2.36
CA ALA A 183 5.23 -8.41 -2.17
C ALA A 183 5.13 -9.94 -2.15
N GLN A 184 4.04 -10.50 -1.62
CA GLN A 184 3.79 -11.95 -1.63
C GLN A 184 2.29 -12.26 -1.68
N LEU A 185 1.88 -13.05 -2.66
CA LEU A 185 0.56 -13.67 -2.71
C LEU A 185 0.63 -15.04 -2.00
N ASP A 186 -0.21 -15.25 -1.01
CA ASP A 186 -0.29 -16.46 -0.21
C ASP A 186 -1.40 -17.41 -0.70
N ASP A 187 -1.55 -18.56 -0.02
CA ASP A 187 -2.41 -19.66 -0.50
C ASP A 187 -3.90 -19.33 -0.42
N GLY A 188 -4.32 -18.56 0.61
CA GLY A 188 -5.72 -18.19 0.84
C GLY A 188 -6.00 -17.82 2.28
N LEU A 189 -7.27 -17.91 2.68
CA LEU A 189 -7.73 -17.60 4.04
C LEU A 189 -8.11 -18.88 4.79
N ASN A 190 -7.84 -18.91 6.11
CA ASN A 190 -8.40 -19.94 7.00
C ASN A 190 -9.84 -19.59 7.43
N GLU A 191 -10.44 -20.47 8.23
CA GLU A 191 -11.81 -20.32 8.78
C GLU A 191 -12.04 -19.03 9.58
N ASN A 192 -10.97 -18.46 10.15
CA ASN A 192 -10.99 -17.20 10.91
C ASN A 192 -10.61 -15.98 10.05
N SER A 193 -10.56 -16.13 8.73
CA SER A 193 -10.18 -15.08 7.76
C SER A 193 -8.74 -14.57 7.92
N TYR A 194 -7.84 -15.35 8.49
CA TYR A 194 -6.39 -15.07 8.46
C TYR A 194 -5.76 -15.60 7.19
N ILE A 195 -4.83 -14.85 6.63
CA ILE A 195 -4.01 -15.29 5.49
C ILE A 195 -3.14 -16.48 5.91
N VAL A 196 -3.06 -17.51 5.07
CA VAL A 196 -2.26 -18.74 5.30
C VAL A 196 -1.28 -18.90 4.14
N PRO A 197 0.03 -19.11 4.41
CA PRO A 197 0.68 -19.22 5.73
C PRO A 197 0.74 -17.92 6.52
N GLY A 198 0.59 -16.76 5.86
CA GLY A 198 0.43 -15.45 6.49
C GLY A 198 1.62 -14.99 7.34
N LEU A 199 1.36 -14.04 8.20
CA LEU A 199 2.31 -13.48 9.18
C LEU A 199 1.66 -13.14 10.53
N GLY A 200 0.43 -13.60 10.77
CA GLY A 200 -0.38 -13.25 11.94
C GLY A 200 -1.08 -11.90 11.76
N ASP A 201 -1.37 -11.20 12.86
CA ASP A 201 -1.92 -9.85 12.83
C ASP A 201 -0.80 -8.82 12.69
N ALA A 202 -0.78 -8.11 11.55
CA ALA A 202 0.26 -7.12 11.26
C ALA A 202 0.21 -5.92 12.21
N GLY A 203 -0.99 -5.49 12.62
CA GLY A 203 -1.15 -4.37 13.55
C GLY A 203 -0.56 -4.70 14.91
N ASP A 204 -0.90 -5.86 15.47
CA ASP A 204 -0.39 -6.29 16.76
C ASP A 204 1.13 -6.49 16.73
N ARG A 205 1.67 -7.07 15.65
CA ARG A 205 3.10 -7.25 15.48
C ARG A 205 3.86 -5.93 15.29
N LEU A 206 3.26 -4.96 14.57
CA LEU A 206 3.84 -3.62 14.39
C LEU A 206 3.88 -2.83 15.70
N PHE A 207 2.80 -2.87 16.46
CA PHE A 207 2.61 -1.99 17.62
C PHE A 207 2.88 -2.68 18.96
N GLY A 208 3.07 -4.00 18.97
CA GLY A 208 3.33 -4.76 20.19
C GLY A 208 2.12 -4.78 21.13
N THR A 209 0.90 -4.92 20.56
CA THR A 209 -0.36 -4.85 21.30
C THR A 209 -0.88 -6.23 21.75
N LYS A 210 -0.13 -7.28 21.52
CA LYS A 210 -0.31 -8.62 22.09
C LYS A 210 0.95 -9.09 22.80
#